data_f3d4fbde2f05b9af5a894cae278e91c7
#
_entry.id   f3d4fbde2f05b9af5a894cae278e91c7
#
_cell.length_a   1.000
_cell.length_b   1.000
_cell.length_c   1.000
_cell.angle_alpha   90.00
_cell.angle_beta   90.00
_cell.angle_gamma   90.00
#
_symmetry.space_group_name_H-M   'P 1'
#
loop_
_entity.id
_entity.type
_entity.pdbx_description
1 polymer ?
#
loop_
_entity_poly.entity_id
_entity_poly.type
_entity_poly.pdbx_seq_one_letter_code
_entity_poly.pdbx_strand_id
1 'polypeptide(L)'
;MLPSTADRSRGGAFRLLSRPHGRRRHTQVGRQSRLPVTARCLRRAALIVVWLLLAGSALATPVSTASAGGPVARAVLFYSPACQHCRDLIRGYLPSLLDQYGSRLQILSVNAADPAGRKLFQAAVTRFKVPLRDRGVPAVVIGDHFLSGGIDVSEQLPMLVAQYLSHGGVGWPAVPGLSGAMTASGALVTSSPSRLLAVTEQSDGVLDRLARDRWGNTAALIVLAGMLAVVGTVVWRSPGIWRAIAAARRPRDSWKVYAAAALTALGLCIAGYLAYVETTHSVALCGPVGDCNAVQQSTYARLFGVLPVAYVGMAGYLLIGVALGISRLASRTASLAAARALFLLTLCGVLFSVYLTALEPFAIGATCAWCLSSAVIVTLLLLLNTSGVRPDRQRDVAAATPPSDVADA
;
A
#
# COMPACT_ATOMS: atom_id res chain seq x y z
N MET A 1 -53.13 -17.61 27.52
CA MET A 1 -54.13 -16.59 27.94
C MET A 1 -53.93 -15.40 27.01
N LEU A 2 -54.83 -15.28 26.05
CA LEU A 2 -55.24 -14.06 25.34
C LEU A 2 -56.16 -13.28 26.30
N PRO A 3 -56.48 -11.97 26.12
CA PRO A 3 -56.97 -11.37 24.89
C PRO A 3 -56.45 -9.93 24.61
N SER A 4 -56.54 -9.41 23.34
CA SER A 4 -57.68 -8.73 22.71
C SER A 4 -57.86 -7.29 23.21
N THR A 5 -58.01 -6.25 22.42
CA THR A 5 -59.01 -5.81 21.44
C THR A 5 -58.58 -4.44 20.91
N ALA A 6 -58.64 -4.07 19.63
CA ALA A 6 -59.75 -3.44 18.94
C ALA A 6 -60.06 -2.03 19.48
N ASP A 7 -60.38 -0.97 18.75
CA ASP A 7 -61.30 -0.82 17.66
C ASP A 7 -61.37 0.64 17.21
N ARG A 8 -61.75 0.85 15.94
CA ARG A 8 -62.66 1.89 15.43
C ARG A 8 -62.31 3.38 15.56
N SER A 9 -62.69 4.20 14.68
CA SER A 9 -63.60 4.14 13.52
C SER A 9 -63.87 5.57 13.04
N ARG A 10 -64.31 5.65 11.77
CA ARG A 10 -65.31 6.57 11.22
C ARG A 10 -64.82 8.00 10.90
N GLY A 11 -65.17 8.60 9.82
CA GLY A 11 -66.20 8.33 8.82
C GLY A 11 -66.66 9.64 8.23
N GLY A 12 -67.26 9.57 7.07
CA GLY A 12 -68.28 10.42 6.56
C GLY A 12 -67.80 11.33 5.38
N ALA A 13 -68.01 11.11 4.15
CA ALA A 13 -69.27 10.90 3.38
C ALA A 13 -70.21 12.12 3.43
N PHE A 14 -70.43 12.74 2.31
CA PHE A 14 -71.75 13.14 1.79
C PHE A 14 -71.57 13.98 0.51
N ARG A 15 -71.92 13.42 -0.66
CA ARG A 15 -73.15 13.55 -1.46
C ARG A 15 -73.30 14.95 -2.06
N LEU A 16 -73.40 15.04 -3.31
CA LEU A 16 -74.37 14.73 -4.40
C LEU A 16 -75.09 15.99 -4.92
N LEU A 17 -75.36 15.93 -6.22
CA LEU A 17 -76.45 16.56 -7.00
C LEU A 17 -76.11 17.96 -7.52
N SER A 18 -76.32 18.39 -8.76
CA SER A 18 -77.19 17.89 -9.84
C SER A 18 -76.91 18.68 -11.13
N ARG A 19 -77.16 18.04 -12.27
CA ARG A 19 -77.43 18.70 -13.59
C ARG A 19 -78.75 19.44 -13.53
N PRO A 20 -79.18 20.32 -14.52
CA PRO A 20 -79.12 20.04 -15.95
C PRO A 20 -79.10 21.25 -16.94
N HIS A 21 -78.88 20.91 -18.23
CA HIS A 21 -79.46 21.43 -19.47
C HIS A 21 -79.39 22.90 -19.89
N GLY A 22 -78.85 23.10 -21.10
CA GLY A 22 -79.05 24.28 -21.89
C GLY A 22 -78.39 24.16 -23.30
N ARG A 23 -79.07 23.50 -24.22
CA ARG A 23 -78.79 23.61 -25.67
C ARG A 23 -78.91 25.05 -26.12
N ARG A 24 -77.91 25.57 -26.84
CA ARG A 24 -78.16 26.44 -28.00
C ARG A 24 -77.07 26.21 -29.04
N ARG A 25 -77.51 25.86 -30.22
CA ARG A 25 -76.78 25.88 -31.45
C ARG A 25 -76.60 27.37 -31.88
N HIS A 26 -75.39 27.78 -32.22
CA HIS A 26 -75.24 28.87 -33.18
C HIS A 26 -74.03 28.54 -34.09
N THR A 27 -74.37 28.43 -35.33
CA THR A 27 -73.75 28.60 -36.62
C THR A 27 -72.30 29.07 -36.64
N GLN A 28 -71.56 28.30 -37.40
CA GLN A 28 -70.24 28.63 -37.96
C GLN A 28 -70.25 29.91 -38.79
N VAL A 29 -69.32 30.80 -38.48
CA VAL A 29 -68.81 31.73 -39.47
C VAL A 29 -67.31 31.64 -39.42
N GLY A 30 -66.75 31.15 -40.52
CA GLY A 30 -65.31 31.00 -40.72
C GLY A 30 -64.64 32.38 -40.68
N ARG A 31 -63.74 32.55 -39.73
CA ARG A 31 -62.82 33.68 -39.72
C ARG A 31 -61.40 33.15 -40.01
N GLN A 32 -61.05 33.20 -41.29
CA GLN A 32 -59.63 33.07 -41.70
C GLN A 32 -58.88 34.25 -41.06
N SER A 33 -58.21 34.01 -39.97
CA SER A 33 -57.26 34.95 -39.40
C SER A 33 -55.99 34.96 -40.32
N ARG A 34 -55.93 35.98 -41.16
CA ARG A 34 -54.69 36.32 -41.88
C ARG A 34 -53.68 36.77 -40.84
N LEU A 35 -52.61 35.97 -40.63
CA LEU A 35 -51.48 36.33 -39.79
C LEU A 35 -50.88 37.66 -40.33
N PRO A 36 -50.55 38.62 -39.42
CA PRO A 36 -50.00 39.89 -39.79
C PRO A 36 -48.65 39.72 -40.49
N VAL A 37 -48.37 40.58 -41.46
CA VAL A 37 -47.16 40.57 -42.34
C VAL A 37 -45.86 40.53 -41.47
N THR A 38 -45.89 41.05 -40.27
CA THR A 38 -44.79 41.04 -39.31
C THR A 38 -44.33 39.61 -38.90
N ALA A 39 -45.29 38.66 -38.83
CA ALA A 39 -44.95 37.26 -38.43
C ALA A 39 -44.21 36.51 -39.58
N ARG A 40 -44.43 36.89 -40.84
CA ARG A 40 -43.70 36.29 -41.98
C ARG A 40 -42.29 36.87 -42.10
N CYS A 41 -42.07 38.13 -41.76
CA CYS A 41 -40.71 38.70 -41.72
C CYS A 41 -39.89 38.15 -40.59
N LEU A 42 -40.44 37.95 -39.40
CA LEU A 42 -39.77 37.35 -38.24
C LEU A 42 -39.38 35.88 -38.52
N ARG A 43 -40.26 35.11 -39.18
CA ARG A 43 -39.95 33.72 -39.53
C ARG A 43 -38.85 33.60 -40.60
N ARG A 44 -38.82 34.53 -41.59
CA ARG A 44 -37.74 34.58 -42.59
C ARG A 44 -36.41 35.04 -41.96
N ALA A 45 -36.45 36.03 -41.04
CA ALA A 45 -35.26 36.45 -40.30
C ALA A 45 -34.71 35.34 -39.43
N ALA A 46 -35.57 34.60 -38.68
CA ALA A 46 -35.15 33.45 -37.90
C ALA A 46 -34.53 32.31 -38.72
N LEU A 47 -35.08 32.03 -39.90
CA LEU A 47 -34.52 31.02 -40.83
C LEU A 47 -33.18 31.47 -41.41
N ILE A 48 -32.98 32.75 -41.69
CA ILE A 48 -31.70 33.31 -42.15
C ILE A 48 -30.63 33.21 -41.07
N VAL A 49 -31.00 33.53 -39.79
CA VAL A 49 -30.09 33.41 -38.65
C VAL A 49 -29.70 31.95 -38.39
N VAL A 50 -30.66 31.03 -38.48
CA VAL A 50 -30.37 29.58 -38.37
C VAL A 50 -29.48 29.09 -39.54
N TRP A 51 -29.72 29.59 -40.76
CA TRP A 51 -28.89 29.24 -41.91
C TRP A 51 -27.47 29.83 -41.82
N LEU A 52 -27.31 31.05 -41.28
CA LEU A 52 -26.02 31.67 -41.01
C LEU A 52 -25.25 30.94 -39.87
N LEU A 53 -25.97 30.48 -38.85
CA LEU A 53 -25.38 29.67 -37.77
C LEU A 53 -24.98 28.27 -38.26
N LEU A 54 -25.73 27.67 -39.17
CA LEU A 54 -25.39 26.38 -39.77
C LEU A 54 -24.29 26.51 -40.85
N ALA A 55 -24.24 27.61 -41.61
CA ALA A 55 -23.18 27.87 -42.58
C ALA A 55 -21.86 28.26 -41.90
N GLY A 56 -21.91 28.89 -40.72
CA GLY A 56 -20.71 29.17 -39.89
C GLY A 56 -20.03 27.94 -39.35
N SER A 57 -20.76 26.84 -39.16
CA SER A 57 -20.20 25.58 -38.68
C SER A 57 -19.52 24.75 -39.80
N ALA A 58 -19.72 25.07 -41.04
CA ALA A 58 -19.12 24.31 -42.17
C ALA A 58 -17.71 24.80 -42.56
N LEU A 59 -17.22 25.91 -41.95
CA LEU A 59 -15.88 26.44 -42.20
C LEU A 59 -14.90 26.16 -41.02
N ALA A 60 -15.31 25.37 -40.03
CA ALA A 60 -14.35 24.72 -39.17
C ALA A 60 -13.71 23.57 -39.95
N THR A 61 -12.80 23.92 -40.86
CA THR A 61 -11.76 22.96 -41.27
C THR A 61 -11.18 22.38 -40.02
N PRO A 62 -11.09 21.03 -39.86
CA PRO A 62 -10.25 20.49 -38.82
C PRO A 62 -8.87 21.09 -39.10
N VAL A 63 -8.40 21.96 -38.23
CA VAL A 63 -6.98 22.24 -38.13
C VAL A 63 -6.40 20.88 -37.79
N SER A 64 -6.01 20.13 -38.83
CA SER A 64 -4.99 19.11 -38.70
C SER A 64 -3.83 19.86 -38.13
N THR A 65 -3.69 19.77 -36.82
CA THR A 65 -2.41 19.98 -36.17
C THR A 65 -1.53 18.89 -36.77
N ALA A 66 -1.02 19.13 -37.98
CA ALA A 66 0.21 18.51 -38.39
C ALA A 66 1.14 18.78 -37.25
N SER A 67 1.44 17.76 -36.47
CA SER A 67 2.53 17.77 -35.52
C SER A 67 3.70 18.31 -36.32
N ALA A 68 4.03 19.58 -36.13
CA ALA A 68 5.31 20.10 -36.53
C ALA A 68 6.29 19.19 -35.79
N GLY A 69 6.81 18.18 -36.52
CA GLY A 69 7.62 17.09 -35.96
C GLY A 69 8.98 17.61 -35.55
N GLY A 70 8.99 18.41 -34.47
CA GLY A 70 10.21 18.75 -33.77
C GLY A 70 10.79 17.50 -33.10
N PRO A 71 12.08 17.51 -32.78
CA PRO A 71 12.75 16.43 -32.12
C PRO A 71 12.02 16.06 -30.80
N VAL A 72 11.75 14.78 -30.60
CA VAL A 72 11.08 14.24 -29.41
C VAL A 72 12.02 13.28 -28.70
N ALA A 73 12.17 13.48 -27.39
CA ALA A 73 12.84 12.53 -26.50
C ALA A 73 11.83 11.61 -25.84
N ARG A 74 12.05 10.29 -25.94
CA ARG A 74 11.17 9.27 -25.35
C ARG A 74 11.89 8.50 -24.27
N ALA A 75 11.28 8.44 -23.08
CA ALA A 75 11.82 7.76 -21.92
C ALA A 75 10.82 6.81 -21.29
N VAL A 76 11.31 5.76 -20.65
CA VAL A 76 10.50 4.82 -19.85
C VAL A 76 10.85 5.01 -18.39
N LEU A 77 9.86 5.35 -17.57
CA LEU A 77 9.95 5.46 -16.13
C LEU A 77 9.43 4.17 -15.48
N PHE A 78 10.30 3.47 -14.79
CA PHE A 78 9.91 2.37 -13.90
C PHE A 78 9.73 2.90 -12.50
N TYR A 79 8.55 2.67 -11.91
CA TYR A 79 8.19 3.14 -10.58
C TYR A 79 7.42 2.08 -9.79
N SER A 80 7.29 2.28 -8.48
CA SER A 80 6.36 1.54 -7.63
C SER A 80 5.52 2.52 -6.81
N PRO A 81 4.20 2.33 -6.69
CA PRO A 81 3.33 3.17 -5.86
C PRO A 81 3.75 3.18 -4.38
N ALA A 82 4.34 2.10 -3.89
CA ALA A 82 4.82 1.99 -2.51
C ALA A 82 6.17 2.71 -2.27
N CYS A 83 6.91 3.02 -3.33
CA CYS A 83 8.24 3.61 -3.26
C CYS A 83 8.18 5.12 -2.95
N GLN A 84 8.77 5.55 -1.83
CA GLN A 84 8.81 6.97 -1.46
C GLN A 84 9.62 7.81 -2.45
N HIS A 85 10.82 7.36 -2.82
CA HIS A 85 11.67 8.07 -3.78
C HIS A 85 11.00 8.23 -5.16
N CYS A 86 10.17 7.24 -5.55
CA CYS A 86 9.38 7.36 -6.79
C CYS A 86 8.34 8.47 -6.67
N ARG A 87 7.67 8.59 -5.51
CA ARG A 87 6.67 9.66 -5.29
C ARG A 87 7.34 11.03 -5.27
N ASP A 88 8.49 11.15 -4.60
CA ASP A 88 9.23 12.41 -4.53
C ASP A 88 9.69 12.85 -5.92
N LEU A 89 10.20 11.94 -6.74
CA LEU A 89 10.57 12.20 -8.12
C LEU A 89 9.37 12.60 -8.99
N ILE A 90 8.27 11.84 -8.91
CA ILE A 90 7.09 12.01 -9.74
C ILE A 90 6.30 13.29 -9.37
N ARG A 91 6.22 13.63 -8.08
CA ARG A 91 5.49 14.81 -7.63
C ARG A 91 6.33 16.08 -7.58
N GLY A 92 7.62 15.94 -7.26
CA GLY A 92 8.52 17.06 -7.06
C GLY A 92 9.25 17.49 -8.32
N TYR A 93 9.89 16.54 -9.00
CA TYR A 93 10.85 16.87 -10.06
C TYR A 93 10.30 16.72 -11.48
N LEU A 94 9.70 15.57 -11.82
CA LEU A 94 9.24 15.28 -13.19
C LEU A 94 8.19 16.27 -13.73
N PRO A 95 7.27 16.84 -12.94
CA PRO A 95 6.34 17.85 -13.41
C PRO A 95 7.03 19.07 -14.03
N SER A 96 8.03 19.64 -13.34
CA SER A 96 8.78 20.80 -13.85
C SER A 96 9.55 20.48 -15.13
N LEU A 97 10.10 19.27 -15.22
CA LEU A 97 10.77 18.81 -16.44
C LEU A 97 9.80 18.64 -17.61
N LEU A 98 8.61 18.08 -17.37
CA LEU A 98 7.56 17.95 -18.40
C LEU A 98 7.01 19.31 -18.82
N ASP A 99 6.88 20.27 -17.91
CA ASP A 99 6.46 21.64 -18.23
C ASP A 99 7.53 22.35 -19.07
N GLN A 100 8.81 22.14 -18.79
CA GLN A 100 9.92 22.74 -19.53
C GLN A 100 10.00 22.25 -20.99
N TYR A 101 9.83 20.94 -21.21
CA TYR A 101 9.97 20.34 -22.54
C TYR A 101 8.64 20.14 -23.29
N GLY A 102 7.52 20.11 -22.59
CA GLY A 102 6.18 19.92 -23.16
C GLY A 102 6.07 18.67 -24.02
N SER A 103 5.51 18.80 -25.21
CA SER A 103 5.33 17.68 -26.15
C SER A 103 6.63 17.07 -26.67
N ARG A 104 7.78 17.75 -26.47
CA ARG A 104 9.10 17.25 -26.87
C ARG A 104 9.65 16.16 -25.95
N LEU A 105 9.10 16.01 -24.74
CA LEU A 105 9.44 14.92 -23.80
C LEU A 105 8.21 14.02 -23.60
N GLN A 106 8.35 12.74 -23.91
CA GLN A 106 7.32 11.73 -23.70
C GLN A 106 7.82 10.68 -22.71
N ILE A 107 7.10 10.49 -21.62
CA ILE A 107 7.44 9.50 -20.60
C ILE A 107 6.38 8.41 -20.57
N LEU A 108 6.82 7.16 -20.70
CA LEU A 108 6.01 5.97 -20.48
C LEU A 108 6.20 5.50 -19.04
N SER A 109 5.15 5.57 -18.24
CA SER A 109 5.19 5.12 -16.85
C SER A 109 4.83 3.64 -16.74
N VAL A 110 5.73 2.85 -16.15
CA VAL A 110 5.58 1.40 -15.96
C VAL A 110 5.64 1.08 -14.46
N ASN A 111 4.56 0.52 -13.92
CA ASN A 111 4.52 0.06 -12.54
C ASN A 111 5.31 -1.25 -12.38
N ALA A 112 6.51 -1.18 -11.84
CA ALA A 112 7.37 -2.35 -11.61
C ALA A 112 6.87 -3.29 -10.49
N ALA A 113 5.87 -2.88 -9.69
CA ALA A 113 5.23 -3.75 -8.73
C ALA A 113 4.29 -4.77 -9.39
N ASP A 114 3.74 -4.45 -10.56
CA ASP A 114 2.86 -5.35 -11.28
C ASP A 114 3.65 -6.46 -12.01
N PRO A 115 3.09 -7.66 -12.18
CA PRO A 115 3.80 -8.77 -12.80
C PRO A 115 4.30 -8.47 -14.22
N ALA A 116 3.52 -7.76 -15.02
CA ALA A 116 3.90 -7.36 -16.38
C ALA A 116 5.01 -6.30 -16.39
N GLY A 117 4.86 -5.26 -15.55
CA GLY A 117 5.86 -4.20 -15.40
C GLY A 117 7.16 -4.72 -14.82
N ARG A 118 7.10 -5.67 -13.88
CA ARG A 118 8.28 -6.34 -13.31
C ARG A 118 9.07 -7.12 -14.35
N LYS A 119 8.38 -7.85 -15.23
CA LYS A 119 9.04 -8.55 -16.35
C LYS A 119 9.75 -7.58 -17.29
N LEU A 120 9.09 -6.45 -17.60
CA LEU A 120 9.68 -5.41 -18.44
C LEU A 120 10.88 -4.73 -17.77
N PHE A 121 10.80 -4.45 -16.48
CA PHE A 121 11.91 -3.93 -15.68
C PHE A 121 13.11 -4.89 -15.67
N GLN A 122 12.87 -6.18 -15.45
CA GLN A 122 13.91 -7.21 -15.50
C GLN A 122 14.55 -7.32 -16.89
N ALA A 123 13.74 -7.20 -17.96
CA ALA A 123 14.25 -7.18 -19.33
C ALA A 123 15.15 -5.95 -19.58
N ALA A 124 14.76 -4.77 -19.05
CA ALA A 124 15.59 -3.57 -19.10
C ALA A 124 16.90 -3.75 -18.34
N VAL A 125 16.83 -4.22 -17.08
CA VAL A 125 18.02 -4.51 -16.25
C VAL A 125 19.00 -5.44 -16.96
N THR A 126 18.50 -6.50 -17.60
CA THR A 126 19.32 -7.47 -18.34
C THR A 126 19.92 -6.83 -19.58
N ARG A 127 19.13 -6.10 -20.37
CA ARG A 127 19.56 -5.44 -21.62
C ARG A 127 20.68 -4.43 -21.38
N PHE A 128 20.55 -3.62 -20.31
CA PHE A 128 21.51 -2.58 -19.97
C PHE A 128 22.61 -3.06 -19.02
N LYS A 129 22.66 -4.37 -18.69
CA LYS A 129 23.66 -5.00 -17.80
C LYS A 129 23.81 -4.25 -16.47
N VAL A 130 22.68 -3.83 -15.90
CA VAL A 130 22.67 -3.02 -14.68
C VAL A 130 23.26 -3.79 -13.50
N PRO A 131 24.24 -3.22 -12.76
CA PRO A 131 24.80 -3.84 -11.57
C PRO A 131 23.73 -4.13 -10.50
N LEU A 132 23.93 -5.13 -9.66
CA LEU A 132 22.96 -5.51 -8.63
C LEU A 132 22.56 -4.34 -7.71
N ARG A 133 23.49 -3.51 -7.34
CA ARG A 133 23.28 -2.35 -6.46
C ARG A 133 22.35 -1.29 -7.07
N ASP A 134 22.29 -1.21 -8.41
CA ASP A 134 21.54 -0.18 -9.14
C ASP A 134 20.20 -0.70 -9.70
N ARG A 135 19.79 -1.94 -9.31
CA ARG A 135 18.53 -2.58 -9.75
C ARG A 135 17.34 -2.16 -8.89
N GLY A 136 17.13 -0.87 -8.70
CA GLY A 136 16.04 -0.32 -7.92
C GLY A 136 15.09 0.57 -8.71
N VAL A 137 13.98 0.95 -8.11
CA VAL A 137 13.09 2.00 -8.60
C VAL A 137 13.17 3.21 -7.66
N PRO A 138 13.03 4.46 -8.16
CA PRO A 138 12.73 4.82 -9.55
C PRO A 138 13.89 4.54 -10.48
N ALA A 139 13.58 4.11 -11.71
CA ALA A 139 14.58 4.03 -12.77
C ALA A 139 14.03 4.61 -14.07
N VAL A 140 14.88 5.31 -14.82
CA VAL A 140 14.51 5.89 -16.12
C VAL A 140 15.44 5.35 -17.20
N VAL A 141 14.85 4.91 -18.30
CA VAL A 141 15.60 4.49 -19.49
C VAL A 141 15.30 5.47 -20.61
N ILE A 142 16.36 6.06 -21.17
CA ILE A 142 16.30 6.99 -22.30
C ILE A 142 17.42 6.67 -23.28
N GLY A 143 17.09 6.38 -24.53
CA GLY A 143 18.08 5.92 -25.51
C GLY A 143 18.83 4.69 -25.01
N ASP A 144 20.16 4.80 -24.89
CA ASP A 144 21.03 3.74 -24.38
C ASP A 144 21.45 3.95 -22.89
N HIS A 145 20.81 4.87 -22.19
CA HIS A 145 21.10 5.18 -20.81
C HIS A 145 20.06 4.59 -19.86
N PHE A 146 20.55 3.97 -18.79
CA PHE A 146 19.72 3.48 -17.65
C PHE A 146 20.13 4.26 -16.40
N LEU A 147 19.23 5.10 -15.89
CA LEU A 147 19.42 5.90 -14.69
C LEU A 147 18.68 5.22 -13.53
N SER A 148 19.33 5.04 -12.39
CA SER A 148 18.76 4.39 -11.22
C SER A 148 18.80 5.29 -9.99
N GLY A 149 17.67 5.39 -9.30
CA GLY A 149 17.52 6.24 -8.12
C GLY A 149 17.08 7.66 -8.44
N GLY A 150 16.53 8.33 -7.42
CA GLY A 150 15.99 9.68 -7.59
C GLY A 150 17.06 10.73 -7.91
N ILE A 151 18.25 10.61 -7.32
CA ILE A 151 19.36 11.55 -7.50
C ILE A 151 19.89 11.48 -8.93
N ASP A 152 20.29 10.29 -9.39
CA ASP A 152 20.80 10.12 -10.75
C ASP A 152 19.80 10.56 -11.82
N VAL A 153 18.51 10.25 -11.61
CA VAL A 153 17.46 10.70 -12.52
C VAL A 153 17.33 12.23 -12.52
N SER A 154 17.34 12.87 -11.37
CA SER A 154 17.20 14.34 -11.30
C SER A 154 18.39 15.10 -11.86
N GLU A 155 19.60 14.57 -11.73
CA GLU A 155 20.82 15.21 -12.20
C GLU A 155 21.11 14.95 -13.69
N GLN A 156 20.93 13.71 -14.15
CA GLN A 156 21.37 13.30 -15.48
C GLN A 156 20.26 13.38 -16.55
N LEU A 157 19.00 13.16 -16.17
CA LEU A 157 17.89 13.14 -17.15
C LEU A 157 17.74 14.46 -17.93
N PRO A 158 17.83 15.68 -17.33
CA PRO A 158 17.71 16.93 -18.08
C PRO A 158 18.80 17.09 -19.13
N MET A 159 20.02 16.73 -18.78
CA MET A 159 21.17 16.81 -19.70
C MET A 159 20.99 15.87 -20.89
N LEU A 160 20.56 14.62 -20.61
CA LEU A 160 20.30 13.63 -21.66
C LEU A 160 19.12 14.04 -22.56
N VAL A 161 18.05 14.58 -21.99
CA VAL A 161 16.92 15.09 -22.77
C VAL A 161 17.36 16.22 -23.68
N ALA A 162 18.10 17.20 -23.16
CA ALA A 162 18.63 18.31 -23.96
C ALA A 162 19.57 17.81 -25.06
N GLN A 163 20.47 16.89 -24.76
CA GLN A 163 21.39 16.29 -25.71
C GLN A 163 20.64 15.55 -26.82
N TYR A 164 19.70 14.68 -26.51
CA TYR A 164 18.94 13.96 -27.52
C TYR A 164 18.09 14.90 -28.39
N LEU A 165 17.47 15.92 -27.78
CA LEU A 165 16.70 16.90 -28.56
C LEU A 165 17.56 17.71 -29.51
N SER A 166 18.82 18.03 -29.17
CA SER A 166 19.75 18.73 -30.06
C SER A 166 20.24 17.88 -31.24
N HIS A 167 20.18 16.53 -31.08
CA HIS A 167 20.55 15.56 -32.12
C HIS A 167 19.35 14.97 -32.89
N GLY A 168 18.20 15.67 -32.89
CA GLY A 168 17.03 15.24 -33.66
C GLY A 168 16.05 14.35 -32.91
N GLY A 169 16.21 14.19 -31.59
CA GLY A 169 15.34 13.38 -30.75
C GLY A 169 15.84 11.94 -30.55
N VAL A 170 15.11 11.18 -29.70
CA VAL A 170 15.37 9.75 -29.45
C VAL A 170 14.06 9.00 -29.37
N GLY A 171 14.03 7.83 -30.03
CA GLY A 171 12.90 6.91 -29.98
C GLY A 171 12.74 6.20 -28.64
N TRP A 172 11.77 5.31 -28.56
CA TRP A 172 11.63 4.45 -27.39
C TRP A 172 12.88 3.58 -27.22
N PRO A 173 13.37 3.42 -25.98
CA PRO A 173 14.55 2.61 -25.73
C PRO A 173 14.31 1.15 -26.13
N ALA A 174 15.37 0.48 -26.58
CA ALA A 174 15.32 -0.92 -27.04
C ALA A 174 15.22 -1.90 -25.88
N VAL A 175 14.10 -1.88 -25.14
CA VAL A 175 13.78 -2.82 -24.06
C VAL A 175 12.95 -3.97 -24.63
N PRO A 176 13.38 -5.24 -24.49
CA PRO A 176 12.61 -6.39 -24.97
C PRO A 176 11.20 -6.44 -24.35
N GLY A 177 10.17 -6.56 -25.19
CA GLY A 177 8.77 -6.58 -24.75
C GLY A 177 8.10 -5.21 -24.60
N LEU A 178 8.81 -4.10 -24.79
CA LEU A 178 8.27 -2.75 -24.62
C LEU A 178 7.13 -2.46 -25.59
N SER A 179 7.28 -2.82 -26.88
CA SER A 179 6.24 -2.61 -27.91
C SER A 179 4.95 -3.37 -27.57
N GLY A 180 5.06 -4.61 -27.12
CA GLY A 180 3.92 -5.39 -26.66
C GLY A 180 3.24 -4.81 -25.42
N ALA A 181 4.02 -4.28 -24.49
CA ALA A 181 3.48 -3.61 -23.29
C ALA A 181 2.72 -2.32 -23.64
N MET A 182 3.20 -1.55 -24.62
CA MET A 182 2.54 -0.33 -25.09
C MET A 182 1.18 -0.61 -25.75
N THR A 183 1.02 -1.73 -26.43
CA THR A 183 -0.24 -2.10 -27.09
C THR A 183 -1.21 -2.82 -26.15
N ALA A 184 -0.73 -3.66 -25.23
CA ALA A 184 -1.57 -4.51 -24.41
C ALA A 184 -2.14 -3.81 -23.14
N SER A 185 -1.44 -2.82 -22.59
CA SER A 185 -1.74 -2.29 -21.25
C SER A 185 -2.39 -0.91 -21.27
N GLY A 186 -2.69 -0.30 -22.44
CA GLY A 186 -3.05 1.12 -22.44
C GLY A 186 -1.98 1.96 -21.74
N ALA A 187 -0.72 1.55 -21.87
CA ALA A 187 0.41 2.17 -21.21
C ALA A 187 0.41 3.66 -21.52
N LEU A 188 0.25 4.47 -20.47
CA LEU A 188 0.02 5.90 -20.62
C LEU A 188 1.34 6.58 -20.92
N VAL A 189 1.56 6.82 -22.22
CA VAL A 189 2.57 7.77 -22.67
C VAL A 189 2.07 9.17 -22.33
N THR A 190 2.83 9.92 -21.57
CA THR A 190 2.46 11.27 -21.18
C THR A 190 3.57 12.29 -21.45
N SER A 191 3.17 13.45 -21.90
CA SER A 191 3.96 14.67 -21.90
C SER A 191 3.37 15.74 -20.97
N SER A 192 2.36 15.36 -20.16
CA SER A 192 1.66 16.27 -19.26
C SER A 192 1.86 15.85 -17.79
N PRO A 193 2.22 16.79 -16.91
CA PRO A 193 2.38 16.52 -15.47
C PRO A 193 1.11 15.96 -14.83
N SER A 194 -0.05 16.51 -15.17
CA SER A 194 -1.33 16.09 -14.60
C SER A 194 -1.67 14.62 -14.91
N ARG A 195 -1.35 14.16 -16.13
CA ARG A 195 -1.52 12.75 -16.50
C ARG A 195 -0.53 11.84 -15.79
N LEU A 196 0.73 12.27 -15.65
CA LEU A 196 1.72 11.51 -14.90
C LEU A 196 1.26 11.30 -13.45
N LEU A 197 0.81 12.36 -12.79
CA LEU A 197 0.28 12.29 -11.43
C LEU A 197 -0.95 11.38 -11.33
N ALA A 198 -1.91 11.52 -12.23
CA ALA A 198 -3.12 10.71 -12.24
C ALA A 198 -2.83 9.20 -12.36
N VAL A 199 -1.88 8.81 -13.21
CA VAL A 199 -1.47 7.40 -13.39
C VAL A 199 -0.81 6.83 -12.15
N THR A 200 0.03 7.63 -11.50
CA THR A 200 0.80 7.20 -10.34
C THR A 200 -0.01 7.25 -9.03
N GLU A 201 -1.10 8.03 -9.00
CA GLU A 201 -2.02 8.14 -7.87
C GLU A 201 -3.18 7.14 -7.91
N GLN A 202 -3.30 6.36 -8.99
CA GLN A 202 -4.33 5.33 -9.08
C GLN A 202 -4.17 4.36 -7.92
N SER A 203 -5.02 4.53 -6.90
CA SER A 203 -5.02 3.71 -5.70
C SER A 203 -5.50 2.31 -6.06
N ASP A 204 -4.58 1.38 -6.13
CA ASP A 204 -4.93 -0.03 -6.28
C ASP A 204 -5.80 -0.46 -5.09
N GLY A 205 -6.86 -1.21 -5.37
CA GLY A 205 -7.66 -1.85 -4.35
C GLY A 205 -6.84 -2.80 -3.49
N VAL A 206 -7.31 -3.09 -2.27
CA VAL A 206 -6.64 -4.06 -1.38
C VAL A 206 -6.48 -5.43 -2.06
N LEU A 207 -7.46 -5.84 -2.85
CA LEU A 207 -7.40 -7.11 -3.60
C LEU A 207 -6.30 -7.12 -4.66
N ASP A 208 -6.09 -6.00 -5.34
CA ASP A 208 -5.02 -5.88 -6.34
C ASP A 208 -3.64 -5.94 -5.67
N ARG A 209 -3.48 -5.32 -4.49
CA ARG A 209 -2.25 -5.42 -3.70
C ARG A 209 -1.98 -6.86 -3.27
N LEU A 210 -2.99 -7.57 -2.77
CA LEU A 210 -2.87 -8.98 -2.38
C LEU A 210 -2.51 -9.87 -3.58
N ALA A 211 -3.02 -9.56 -4.77
CA ALA A 211 -2.78 -10.34 -5.98
C ALA A 211 -1.38 -10.13 -6.58
N ARG A 212 -0.67 -9.03 -6.26
CA ARG A 212 0.65 -8.70 -6.80
C ARG A 212 1.73 -9.71 -6.43
N ASP A 213 1.75 -10.10 -5.17
CA ASP A 213 2.68 -11.10 -4.64
C ASP A 213 1.89 -12.15 -3.86
N ARG A 214 1.24 -13.05 -4.57
CA ARG A 214 0.35 -14.05 -3.96
C ARG A 214 1.05 -14.90 -2.91
N TRP A 215 2.26 -15.36 -3.20
CA TRP A 215 2.99 -16.25 -2.30
C TRP A 215 3.53 -15.50 -1.07
N GLY A 216 4.13 -14.35 -1.28
CA GLY A 216 4.63 -13.51 -0.19
C GLY A 216 3.50 -13.02 0.71
N ASN A 217 2.44 -12.45 0.13
CA ASN A 217 1.31 -11.96 0.89
C ASN A 217 0.58 -13.08 1.64
N THR A 218 0.47 -14.29 1.07
CA THR A 218 -0.08 -15.45 1.79
C THR A 218 0.81 -15.85 2.97
N ALA A 219 2.13 -15.87 2.80
CA ALA A 219 3.07 -16.13 3.89
C ALA A 219 2.95 -15.06 4.99
N ALA A 220 2.86 -13.79 4.63
CA ALA A 220 2.65 -12.68 5.56
C ALA A 220 1.36 -12.85 6.38
N LEU A 221 0.25 -13.22 5.72
CA LEU A 221 -1.03 -13.46 6.39
C LEU A 221 -0.99 -14.65 7.35
N ILE A 222 -0.29 -15.74 6.98
CA ILE A 222 -0.10 -16.90 7.86
C ILE A 222 0.72 -16.51 9.10
N VAL A 223 1.83 -15.79 8.91
CA VAL A 223 2.66 -15.30 10.02
C VAL A 223 1.86 -14.36 10.91
N LEU A 224 1.12 -13.42 10.32
CA LEU A 224 0.27 -12.47 11.04
C LEU A 224 -0.79 -13.20 11.89
N ALA A 225 -1.47 -14.19 11.33
CA ALA A 225 -2.45 -15.00 12.06
C ALA A 225 -1.80 -15.76 13.24
N GLY A 226 -0.61 -16.35 13.02
CA GLY A 226 0.18 -17.00 14.06
C GLY A 226 0.57 -16.05 15.18
N MET A 227 1.04 -14.84 14.84
CA MET A 227 1.39 -13.80 15.82
C MET A 227 0.16 -13.36 16.64
N LEU A 228 -0.98 -13.12 15.99
CA LEU A 228 -2.23 -12.75 16.68
C LEU A 228 -2.71 -13.86 17.60
N ALA A 229 -2.59 -15.11 17.20
CA ALA A 229 -2.92 -16.27 18.03
C ALA A 229 -2.01 -16.32 19.29
N VAL A 230 -0.70 -16.07 19.13
CA VAL A 230 0.25 -16.01 20.26
C VAL A 230 -0.10 -14.85 21.19
N VAL A 231 -0.32 -13.64 20.66
CA VAL A 231 -0.73 -12.48 21.47
C VAL A 231 -2.05 -12.78 22.20
N GLY A 232 -3.03 -13.36 21.53
CA GLY A 232 -4.32 -13.76 22.13
C GLY A 232 -4.14 -14.74 23.29
N THR A 233 -3.28 -15.77 23.13
CA THR A 233 -2.98 -16.72 24.22
C THR A 233 -2.26 -16.07 25.41
N VAL A 234 -1.36 -15.12 25.13
CA VAL A 234 -0.65 -14.35 26.16
C VAL A 234 -1.62 -13.45 26.92
N VAL A 235 -2.51 -12.76 26.23
CA VAL A 235 -3.54 -11.90 26.86
C VAL A 235 -4.50 -12.74 27.69
N TRP A 236 -4.99 -13.86 27.18
CA TRP A 236 -5.90 -14.74 27.92
C TRP A 236 -5.24 -15.32 29.18
N ARG A 237 -3.94 -15.63 29.15
CA ARG A 237 -3.17 -16.13 30.31
C ARG A 237 -2.56 -15.02 31.16
N SER A 238 -2.79 -13.74 30.83
CA SER A 238 -2.14 -12.59 31.48
C SER A 238 -2.21 -12.59 33.01
N PRO A 239 -3.35 -12.93 33.69
CA PRO A 239 -3.37 -12.95 35.15
C PRO A 239 -2.40 -13.97 35.79
N GLY A 240 -2.19 -15.12 35.11
CA GLY A 240 -1.22 -16.14 35.50
C GLY A 240 0.22 -15.72 35.19
N ILE A 241 0.44 -15.11 34.05
CA ILE A 241 1.77 -14.64 33.60
C ILE A 241 2.32 -13.58 34.52
N TRP A 242 1.53 -12.57 34.91
CA TRP A 242 1.98 -11.53 35.86
C TRP A 242 2.31 -12.11 37.22
N ARG A 243 1.51 -13.05 37.74
CA ARG A 243 1.80 -13.74 39.00
C ARG A 243 3.07 -14.60 38.92
N ALA A 244 3.28 -15.26 37.79
CA ALA A 244 4.47 -16.09 37.59
C ALA A 244 5.74 -15.26 37.37
N ILE A 245 5.67 -14.13 36.63
CA ILE A 245 6.79 -13.18 36.54
C ILE A 245 7.09 -12.57 37.92
N ALA A 246 6.08 -12.30 38.74
CA ALA A 246 6.28 -11.83 40.11
C ALA A 246 6.89 -12.90 41.01
N ALA A 247 6.56 -14.18 40.78
CA ALA A 247 7.08 -15.33 41.53
C ALA A 247 8.39 -15.89 40.93
N ALA A 248 8.99 -15.19 39.93
CA ALA A 248 10.00 -15.72 39.02
C ALA A 248 11.07 -16.60 39.70
N ARG A 249 10.96 -17.89 39.43
CA ARG A 249 12.09 -18.81 39.55
C ARG A 249 12.89 -18.77 38.25
N ARG A 250 14.22 -18.75 38.36
CA ARG A 250 15.11 -18.86 37.20
C ARG A 250 14.66 -20.05 36.36
N PRO A 251 14.48 -19.88 35.03
CA PRO A 251 14.16 -21.01 34.18
C PRO A 251 15.20 -22.11 34.39
N ARG A 252 14.72 -23.28 34.79
CA ARG A 252 15.59 -24.44 35.07
C ARG A 252 16.14 -25.09 33.80
N ASP A 253 15.46 -24.79 32.68
CA ASP A 253 15.78 -25.40 31.39
C ASP A 253 16.91 -24.62 30.71
N SER A 254 18.12 -25.10 30.79
CA SER A 254 19.29 -24.48 30.16
C SER A 254 19.12 -24.35 28.61
N TRP A 255 18.45 -25.29 27.94
CA TRP A 255 18.23 -25.26 26.53
C TRP A 255 17.40 -24.03 26.05
N LYS A 256 16.40 -23.59 26.85
CA LYS A 256 15.60 -22.40 26.52
C LYS A 256 16.44 -21.14 26.47
N VAL A 257 17.45 -21.05 27.30
CA VAL A 257 18.37 -19.91 27.31
C VAL A 257 19.24 -19.90 26.09
N TYR A 258 19.83 -21.04 25.76
CA TYR A 258 20.64 -21.14 24.53
C TYR A 258 19.79 -20.88 23.29
N ALA A 259 18.56 -21.40 23.26
CA ALA A 259 17.61 -21.11 22.17
C ALA A 259 17.27 -19.61 22.11
N ALA A 260 16.98 -18.96 23.25
CA ALA A 260 16.70 -17.54 23.27
C ALA A 260 17.93 -16.69 22.86
N ALA A 261 19.13 -17.08 23.29
CA ALA A 261 20.36 -16.40 22.90
C ALA A 261 20.62 -16.55 21.40
N ALA A 262 20.46 -17.76 20.85
CA ALA A 262 20.64 -18.03 19.43
C ALA A 262 19.61 -17.25 18.57
N LEU A 263 18.33 -17.24 18.96
CA LEU A 263 17.30 -16.45 18.27
C LEU A 263 17.56 -14.95 18.37
N THR A 264 18.03 -14.45 19.51
CA THR A 264 18.38 -13.04 19.67
C THR A 264 19.56 -12.66 18.75
N ALA A 265 20.60 -13.49 18.71
CA ALA A 265 21.75 -13.28 17.82
C ALA A 265 21.31 -13.30 16.33
N LEU A 266 20.49 -14.27 15.93
CA LEU A 266 19.96 -14.36 14.58
C LEU A 266 19.11 -13.13 14.21
N GLY A 267 18.22 -12.71 15.12
CA GLY A 267 17.40 -11.50 14.92
C GLY A 267 18.25 -10.24 14.80
N LEU A 268 19.33 -10.14 15.60
CA LEU A 268 20.28 -9.02 15.52
C LEU A 268 21.03 -9.03 14.17
N CYS A 269 21.45 -10.19 13.68
CA CYS A 269 22.08 -10.32 12.36
C CYS A 269 21.14 -9.87 11.23
N ILE A 270 19.86 -10.28 11.28
CA ILE A 270 18.84 -9.87 10.30
C ILE A 270 18.63 -8.36 10.35
N ALA A 271 18.40 -7.79 11.55
CA ALA A 271 18.19 -6.36 11.70
C ALA A 271 19.43 -5.55 11.26
N GLY A 272 20.64 -6.04 11.57
CA GLY A 272 21.90 -5.43 11.15
C GLY A 272 22.08 -5.47 9.62
N TYR A 273 21.73 -6.59 8.98
CA TYR A 273 21.74 -6.69 7.51
C TYR A 273 20.78 -5.68 6.87
N LEU A 274 19.54 -5.58 7.37
CA LEU A 274 18.57 -4.62 6.85
C LEU A 274 19.00 -3.17 7.09
N ALA A 275 19.60 -2.87 8.26
CA ALA A 275 20.17 -1.55 8.54
C ALA A 275 21.33 -1.21 7.58
N TYR A 276 22.18 -2.18 7.27
CA TYR A 276 23.24 -2.02 6.28
C TYR A 276 22.67 -1.71 4.88
N VAL A 277 21.69 -2.51 4.42
CA VAL A 277 21.04 -2.31 3.11
C VAL A 277 20.41 -0.92 3.02
N GLU A 278 19.75 -0.47 4.07
CA GLU A 278 19.09 0.84 4.08
C GLU A 278 20.06 2.00 4.09
N THR A 279 21.17 1.90 4.84
CA THR A 279 22.18 2.97 4.91
C THR A 279 23.05 3.08 3.66
N THR A 280 23.35 1.95 3.03
CA THR A 280 24.18 1.91 1.82
C THR A 280 23.35 2.09 0.55
N HIS A 281 22.02 2.23 0.68
CA HIS A 281 21.09 2.26 -0.45
C HIS A 281 21.28 1.08 -1.42
N SER A 282 21.80 -0.04 -0.91
CA SER A 282 22.04 -1.23 -1.71
C SER A 282 20.76 -2.03 -1.89
N VAL A 283 20.72 -2.88 -2.91
CA VAL A 283 19.59 -3.78 -3.16
C VAL A 283 19.65 -4.96 -2.22
N ALA A 284 18.59 -5.19 -1.44
CA ALA A 284 18.48 -6.36 -0.58
C ALA A 284 18.43 -7.63 -1.41
N LEU A 285 19.21 -8.64 -1.02
CA LEU A 285 19.12 -10.00 -1.57
C LEU A 285 17.84 -10.64 -1.03
N CYS A 286 16.81 -10.69 -1.86
CA CYS A 286 15.55 -11.35 -1.57
C CYS A 286 15.53 -12.75 -2.18
N GLY A 287 14.83 -13.67 -1.52
CA GLY A 287 14.57 -14.99 -2.08
C GLY A 287 13.61 -14.94 -3.29
N PRO A 288 13.19 -16.11 -3.79
CA PRO A 288 12.25 -16.19 -4.92
C PRO A 288 10.83 -15.71 -4.58
N VAL A 289 10.55 -15.44 -3.31
CA VAL A 289 9.25 -15.03 -2.79
C VAL A 289 9.40 -13.67 -2.10
N GLY A 290 8.54 -12.73 -2.47
CA GLY A 290 8.53 -11.39 -1.91
C GLY A 290 9.35 -10.37 -2.71
N ASP A 291 9.20 -9.11 -2.34
CA ASP A 291 9.97 -7.97 -2.86
C ASP A 291 10.44 -7.11 -1.69
N CYS A 292 11.56 -7.52 -1.07
CA CYS A 292 12.12 -6.82 0.07
C CYS A 292 12.49 -5.37 -0.26
N ASN A 293 12.88 -5.10 -1.52
CA ASN A 293 13.27 -3.75 -1.92
C ASN A 293 12.07 -2.81 -1.95
N ALA A 294 10.91 -3.30 -2.42
CA ALA A 294 9.67 -2.53 -2.38
C ALA A 294 9.26 -2.19 -0.93
N VAL A 295 9.47 -3.13 0.01
CA VAL A 295 9.18 -2.91 1.44
C VAL A 295 10.17 -1.93 2.06
N GLN A 296 11.48 -2.08 1.81
CA GLN A 296 12.55 -1.22 2.35
C GLN A 296 12.47 0.22 1.81
N GLN A 297 12.02 0.39 0.57
CA GLN A 297 11.85 1.70 -0.06
C GLN A 297 10.47 2.33 0.20
N SER A 298 9.60 1.64 0.94
CA SER A 298 8.28 2.17 1.27
C SER A 298 8.37 3.29 2.32
N THR A 299 7.35 4.16 2.35
CA THR A 299 7.19 5.17 3.42
C THR A 299 7.14 4.57 4.81
N TYR A 300 6.72 3.32 4.91
CA TYR A 300 6.57 2.59 6.18
C TYR A 300 7.88 2.01 6.69
N ALA A 301 8.95 1.99 5.88
CA ALA A 301 10.28 1.57 6.31
C ALA A 301 10.94 2.56 7.27
N ARG A 302 10.41 3.80 7.36
CA ARG A 302 10.92 4.84 8.25
C ARG A 302 9.88 5.29 9.26
N LEU A 303 10.22 5.17 10.53
CA LEU A 303 9.40 5.67 11.62
C LEU A 303 9.44 7.21 11.63
N PHE A 304 8.26 7.86 11.59
CA PHE A 304 8.12 9.32 11.48
C PHE A 304 8.89 9.94 10.29
N GLY A 305 9.17 9.16 9.24
CA GLY A 305 9.89 9.61 8.05
C GLY A 305 11.40 9.80 8.22
N VAL A 306 11.95 9.61 9.44
CA VAL A 306 13.35 9.87 9.76
C VAL A 306 14.12 8.64 10.18
N LEU A 307 13.57 7.87 11.13
CA LEU A 307 14.29 6.75 11.75
C LEU A 307 14.00 5.43 11.02
N PRO A 308 15.02 4.79 10.41
CA PRO A 308 14.87 3.47 9.81
C PRO A 308 14.35 2.42 10.80
N VAL A 309 13.33 1.66 10.39
CA VAL A 309 12.74 0.59 11.23
C VAL A 309 13.77 -0.49 11.58
N ALA A 310 14.74 -0.74 10.71
CA ALA A 310 15.82 -1.69 10.95
C ALA A 310 16.66 -1.34 12.20
N TYR A 311 16.93 -0.06 12.45
CA TYR A 311 17.65 0.38 13.67
C TYR A 311 16.83 0.16 14.93
N VAL A 312 15.51 0.36 14.86
CA VAL A 312 14.62 0.08 16.00
C VAL A 312 14.63 -1.41 16.33
N GLY A 313 14.61 -2.27 15.28
CA GLY A 313 14.74 -3.73 15.44
C GLY A 313 16.08 -4.12 16.05
N MET A 314 17.18 -3.55 15.56
CA MET A 314 18.53 -3.79 16.10
C MET A 314 18.65 -3.39 17.58
N ALA A 315 18.18 -2.20 17.94
CA ALA A 315 18.12 -1.76 19.32
C ALA A 315 17.27 -2.68 20.21
N GLY A 316 16.12 -3.13 19.70
CA GLY A 316 15.24 -4.10 20.37
C GLY A 316 15.96 -5.41 20.68
N TYR A 317 16.64 -6.03 19.70
CA TYR A 317 17.39 -7.26 19.91
C TYR A 317 18.60 -7.08 20.85
N LEU A 318 19.28 -5.94 20.78
CA LEU A 318 20.35 -5.62 21.76
C LEU A 318 19.81 -5.54 23.19
N LEU A 319 18.69 -4.85 23.40
CA LEU A 319 18.07 -4.76 24.70
C LEU A 319 17.58 -6.12 25.22
N ILE A 320 17.03 -6.97 24.35
CA ILE A 320 16.65 -8.34 24.69
C ILE A 320 17.89 -9.14 25.08
N GLY A 321 19.01 -9.04 24.37
CA GLY A 321 20.26 -9.71 24.70
C GLY A 321 20.81 -9.27 26.04
N VAL A 322 20.84 -7.97 26.32
CA VAL A 322 21.26 -7.41 27.61
C VAL A 322 20.36 -7.91 28.76
N ALA A 323 19.04 -7.85 28.59
CA ALA A 323 18.08 -8.33 29.58
C ALA A 323 18.24 -9.84 29.84
N LEU A 324 18.51 -10.63 28.78
CA LEU A 324 18.78 -12.06 28.89
C LEU A 324 20.06 -12.33 29.69
N GLY A 325 21.14 -11.59 29.46
CA GLY A 325 22.39 -11.65 30.21
C GLY A 325 22.21 -11.30 31.69
N ILE A 326 21.55 -10.17 31.97
CA ILE A 326 21.27 -9.72 33.34
C ILE A 326 20.40 -10.76 34.09
N SER A 327 19.41 -11.34 33.43
CA SER A 327 18.55 -12.36 34.03
C SER A 327 19.32 -13.59 34.55
N ARG A 328 20.55 -13.80 34.04
CA ARG A 328 21.40 -14.96 34.36
C ARG A 328 22.51 -14.67 35.36
N LEU A 329 23.15 -13.51 35.22
CA LEU A 329 24.40 -13.18 35.91
C LEU A 329 24.16 -12.36 37.19
N ALA A 330 23.02 -11.64 37.29
CA ALA A 330 22.77 -10.68 38.35
C ALA A 330 22.13 -11.29 39.61
N SER A 331 22.04 -10.46 40.65
CA SER A 331 21.35 -10.74 41.92
C SER A 331 19.86 -11.06 41.66
N ARG A 332 19.20 -11.66 42.68
CA ARG A 332 17.79 -12.09 42.53
C ARG A 332 16.83 -10.95 42.16
N THR A 333 17.03 -9.78 42.71
CA THR A 333 16.21 -8.58 42.45
C THR A 333 16.41 -8.09 41.03
N ALA A 334 17.63 -7.97 40.55
CA ALA A 334 17.96 -7.56 39.19
C ALA A 334 17.52 -8.60 38.17
N SER A 335 17.62 -9.89 38.49
CA SER A 335 17.12 -10.98 37.63
C SER A 335 15.59 -10.93 37.45
N LEU A 336 14.83 -10.56 38.47
CA LEU A 336 13.37 -10.36 38.38
C LEU A 336 13.03 -9.15 37.53
N ALA A 337 13.74 -8.04 37.70
CA ALA A 337 13.56 -6.85 36.85
C ALA A 337 13.87 -7.15 35.39
N ALA A 338 14.97 -7.87 35.15
CA ALA A 338 15.37 -8.30 33.80
C ALA A 338 14.34 -9.25 33.15
N ALA A 339 13.77 -10.19 33.89
CA ALA A 339 12.73 -11.08 33.41
C ALA A 339 11.45 -10.31 32.98
N ARG A 340 11.06 -9.30 33.76
CA ARG A 340 9.96 -8.39 33.41
C ARG A 340 10.26 -7.57 32.18
N ALA A 341 11.46 -6.99 32.12
CA ALA A 341 11.92 -6.24 30.95
C ALA A 341 11.92 -7.11 29.69
N LEU A 342 12.42 -8.35 29.77
CA LEU A 342 12.47 -9.31 28.69
C LEU A 342 11.07 -9.64 28.16
N PHE A 343 10.10 -9.86 29.05
CA PHE A 343 8.71 -10.07 28.67
C PHE A 343 8.12 -8.84 27.96
N LEU A 344 8.29 -7.66 28.51
CA LEU A 344 7.77 -6.42 27.94
C LEU A 344 8.41 -6.10 26.61
N LEU A 345 9.74 -6.24 26.48
CA LEU A 345 10.47 -6.02 25.25
C LEU A 345 10.00 -6.98 24.12
N THR A 346 9.86 -8.27 24.45
CA THR A 346 9.40 -9.25 23.46
C THR A 346 7.93 -9.04 23.09
N LEU A 347 7.06 -8.67 24.04
CA LEU A 347 5.66 -8.35 23.78
C LEU A 347 5.52 -7.10 22.90
N CYS A 348 6.21 -6.00 23.24
CA CYS A 348 6.23 -4.78 22.43
C CYS A 348 6.80 -5.06 21.04
N GLY A 349 7.86 -5.87 20.96
CA GLY A 349 8.45 -6.30 19.70
C GLY A 349 7.46 -7.07 18.82
N VAL A 350 6.70 -8.02 19.40
CA VAL A 350 5.66 -8.75 18.67
C VAL A 350 4.54 -7.82 18.20
N LEU A 351 4.04 -6.93 19.05
CA LEU A 351 2.98 -5.98 18.68
C LEU A 351 3.42 -5.05 17.56
N PHE A 352 4.66 -4.57 17.62
CA PHE A 352 5.25 -3.76 16.57
C PHE A 352 5.41 -4.56 15.27
N SER A 353 5.86 -5.81 15.35
CA SER A 353 5.96 -6.71 14.19
C SER A 353 4.60 -7.05 13.60
N VAL A 354 3.54 -7.22 14.42
CA VAL A 354 2.14 -7.39 13.93
C VAL A 354 1.73 -6.20 13.08
N TYR A 355 2.01 -4.98 13.55
CA TYR A 355 1.72 -3.76 12.80
C TYR A 355 2.48 -3.73 11.46
N LEU A 356 3.78 -3.97 11.46
CA LEU A 356 4.59 -3.95 10.24
C LEU A 356 4.18 -5.07 9.27
N THR A 357 3.97 -6.29 9.76
CA THR A 357 3.55 -7.43 8.94
C THR A 357 2.16 -7.21 8.32
N ALA A 358 1.26 -6.49 9.01
CA ALA A 358 -0.02 -6.11 8.43
C ALA A 358 0.12 -5.07 7.30
N LEU A 359 1.08 -4.15 7.39
CA LEU A 359 1.32 -3.17 6.33
C LEU A 359 1.79 -3.80 5.01
N GLU A 360 2.54 -4.92 5.07
CA GLU A 360 3.08 -5.59 3.88
C GLU A 360 1.97 -5.96 2.87
N PRO A 361 0.96 -6.80 3.18
CA PRO A 361 -0.08 -7.17 2.24
C PRO A 361 -1.13 -6.07 2.01
N PHE A 362 -1.48 -5.29 3.05
CA PHE A 362 -2.63 -4.37 2.97
C PHE A 362 -2.27 -2.97 2.46
N ALA A 363 -1.07 -2.48 2.77
CA ALA A 363 -0.64 -1.14 2.39
C ALA A 363 0.38 -1.14 1.26
N ILE A 364 1.36 -2.05 1.28
CA ILE A 364 2.48 -2.08 0.33
C ILE A 364 2.15 -3.00 -0.86
N GLY A 365 1.53 -4.15 -0.62
CA GLY A 365 1.26 -5.19 -1.63
C GLY A 365 2.50 -6.00 -2.00
N ALA A 366 3.53 -5.99 -1.16
CA ALA A 366 4.76 -6.74 -1.30
C ALA A 366 5.24 -7.19 0.07
N THR A 367 5.97 -8.29 0.13
CA THR A 367 6.39 -8.94 1.38
C THR A 367 7.91 -8.98 1.47
N CYS A 368 8.44 -8.76 2.68
CA CYS A 368 9.86 -8.86 2.96
C CYS A 368 10.17 -10.14 3.72
N ALA A 369 10.89 -11.07 3.10
CA ALA A 369 11.26 -12.35 3.73
C ALA A 369 12.09 -12.15 5.01
N TRP A 370 12.99 -11.19 5.05
CA TRP A 370 13.79 -10.85 6.22
C TRP A 370 12.94 -10.28 7.35
N CYS A 371 11.95 -9.43 7.02
CA CYS A 371 11.02 -8.86 7.98
C CYS A 371 10.14 -9.95 8.61
N LEU A 372 9.60 -10.86 7.78
CA LEU A 372 8.84 -12.01 8.27
C LEU A 372 9.69 -12.94 9.17
N SER A 373 10.95 -13.18 8.79
CA SER A 373 11.86 -13.97 9.61
C SER A 373 12.08 -13.33 10.98
N SER A 374 12.29 -12.01 11.03
CA SER A 374 12.41 -11.26 12.28
C SER A 374 11.12 -11.33 13.12
N ALA A 375 9.94 -11.20 12.48
CA ALA A 375 8.65 -11.31 13.14
C ALA A 375 8.43 -12.70 13.79
N VAL A 376 8.81 -13.77 13.10
CA VAL A 376 8.77 -15.13 13.64
C VAL A 376 9.74 -15.27 14.82
N ILE A 377 10.98 -14.76 14.71
CA ILE A 377 11.99 -14.84 15.77
C ILE A 377 11.51 -14.15 17.05
N VAL A 378 11.01 -12.91 16.96
CA VAL A 378 10.54 -12.20 18.18
C VAL A 378 9.30 -12.87 18.78
N THR A 379 8.46 -13.50 17.96
CA THR A 379 7.31 -14.28 18.43
C THR A 379 7.75 -15.55 19.18
N LEU A 380 8.75 -16.26 18.66
CA LEU A 380 9.34 -17.41 19.34
C LEU A 380 10.01 -17.01 20.65
N LEU A 381 10.69 -15.86 20.70
CA LEU A 381 11.26 -15.30 21.93
C LEU A 381 10.17 -15.03 22.98
N LEU A 382 9.03 -14.47 22.59
CA LEU A 382 7.89 -14.26 23.48
C LEU A 382 7.35 -15.59 24.00
N LEU A 383 7.20 -16.61 23.14
CA LEU A 383 6.75 -17.95 23.55
C LEU A 383 7.72 -18.61 24.53
N LEU A 384 9.03 -18.54 24.29
CA LEU A 384 10.05 -19.09 25.20
C LEU A 384 9.98 -18.43 26.59
N ASN A 385 9.75 -17.10 26.63
CA ASN A 385 9.65 -16.35 27.88
C ASN A 385 8.36 -16.66 28.65
N THR A 386 7.28 -17.03 27.97
CA THR A 386 5.96 -17.32 28.58
C THR A 386 5.74 -18.80 28.88
N SER A 387 6.46 -19.71 28.23
CA SER A 387 6.28 -21.17 28.37
C SER A 387 6.73 -21.77 29.72
N GLY A 388 7.33 -20.98 30.60
CA GLY A 388 7.69 -21.40 31.97
C GLY A 388 6.56 -21.30 33.01
N VAL A 389 5.44 -20.73 32.60
CA VAL A 389 4.28 -20.48 33.47
C VAL A 389 3.32 -21.66 33.40
N ARG A 390 3.60 -22.72 34.18
CA ARG A 390 2.57 -23.75 34.44
C ARG A 390 1.57 -23.20 35.45
N PRO A 391 0.24 -23.25 35.17
CA PRO A 391 -0.75 -23.01 36.23
C PRO A 391 -0.55 -24.06 37.34
N ASP A 392 -0.40 -23.58 38.54
CA ASP A 392 -0.14 -24.42 39.73
C ASP A 392 -1.45 -25.13 40.14
N ARG A 393 -1.96 -25.97 39.25
CA ARG A 393 -3.17 -26.78 39.49
C ARG A 393 -2.95 -27.80 40.67
N GLN A 394 -1.70 -28.12 40.99
CA GLN A 394 -1.40 -29.07 42.06
C GLN A 394 -1.43 -28.44 43.45
N ARG A 395 -1.29 -27.12 43.59
CA ARG A 395 -1.41 -26.47 44.89
C ARG A 395 -2.86 -26.27 45.31
N ASP A 396 -3.75 -26.02 44.35
CA ASP A 396 -5.17 -25.88 44.68
C ASP A 396 -5.79 -27.21 45.07
N VAL A 397 -5.30 -28.34 44.56
CA VAL A 397 -5.71 -29.69 44.96
C VAL A 397 -5.14 -30.09 46.34
N ALA A 398 -3.87 -29.71 46.62
CA ALA A 398 -3.25 -29.98 47.91
C ALA A 398 -3.78 -29.10 49.07
N ALA A 399 -4.26 -27.88 48.74
CA ALA A 399 -4.92 -27.00 49.69
C ALA A 399 -6.40 -27.36 49.91
N ALA A 400 -7.01 -28.17 49.07
CA ALA A 400 -8.38 -28.63 49.17
C ALA A 400 -8.52 -30.00 49.88
N THR A 401 -7.38 -30.66 50.24
CA THR A 401 -7.43 -31.90 51.00
C THR A 401 -7.39 -31.53 52.47
N PRO A 402 -8.44 -31.71 53.26
CA PRO A 402 -8.39 -31.46 54.70
C PRO A 402 -7.41 -32.46 55.34
N PRO A 403 -6.72 -32.07 56.46
CA PRO A 403 -5.86 -32.99 57.17
C PRO A 403 -6.72 -34.16 57.65
N SER A 404 -6.33 -35.36 57.27
CA SER A 404 -6.90 -36.57 57.83
C SER A 404 -6.56 -36.60 59.30
N ASP A 405 -7.54 -36.32 60.15
CA ASP A 405 -7.42 -36.54 61.57
C ASP A 405 -7.15 -38.03 61.78
N VAL A 406 -5.91 -38.30 62.17
CA VAL A 406 -5.55 -39.61 62.70
C VAL A 406 -6.20 -39.67 64.04
N ALA A 407 -7.33 -40.36 64.12
CA ALA A 407 -7.89 -40.81 65.35
C ALA A 407 -7.07 -42.03 65.77
N ASP A 408 -6.14 -41.82 66.63
CA ASP A 408 -5.60 -42.90 67.53
C ASP A 408 -6.50 -43.03 68.71
N ALA A 409 -7.15 -44.19 68.81
CA ALA A 409 -7.72 -44.73 70.04
C ALA A 409 -6.88 -45.93 70.52
#